data_8214441e520975e6db5b3dff05b85b72
#
_entry.id   8214441e520975e6db5b3dff05b85b72
#
_cell.length_a   1.000
_cell.length_b   1.000
_cell.length_c   1.000
_cell.angle_alpha   90.00
_cell.angle_beta   90.00
_cell.angle_gamma   90.00
#
_symmetry.space_group_name_H-M   'P 1'
#
loop_
_entity.id
_entity.type
_entity.pdbx_description
1 polymer ?
#
loop_
_entity_poly.entity_id
_entity_poly.type
_entity_poly.pdbx_seq_one_letter_code
_entity_poly.pdbx_strand_id
1 'polypeptide(L)'
;MNVAPYETIKEKFGVQIDFMPFFLIEPLTSREFRAQRINILDYTAIVFSARHTIDAFFQLCEELRVKVPETMKYFCTSEAVAMYLQKHIVFRKRKIFYGNGTPSSVIEQIGTKHAGEKFLLTTSDTNNDALKKLFDAQKLDYTSAVFVKSVPQDLKGIDLQSYDMAVVYNPADIKSLFENFPDFKPENLKFVTFGKLIVNAMEEAGLPIEIKAPTPEAPSVARALEL
;
A
#
# COMPACT_ATOMS: atom_id res chain seq x y z
N MET A 1 4.56 -9.25 -9.37
CA MET A 1 4.17 -10.44 -8.55
C MET A 1 5.10 -11.59 -8.90
N ASN A 2 5.50 -12.43 -7.94
CA ASN A 2 6.24 -13.66 -8.25
C ASN A 2 5.22 -14.77 -8.61
N VAL A 3 5.22 -15.23 -9.84
CA VAL A 3 4.24 -16.22 -10.33
C VAL A 3 4.67 -17.68 -10.13
N ALA A 4 5.95 -17.92 -9.85
CA ALA A 4 6.49 -19.28 -9.74
C ALA A 4 5.74 -20.21 -8.76
N PRO A 5 5.32 -19.78 -7.55
CA PRO A 5 4.55 -20.63 -6.65
C PRO A 5 3.20 -21.06 -7.22
N TYR A 6 2.60 -20.23 -8.08
CA TYR A 6 1.29 -20.50 -8.68
C TYR A 6 1.37 -21.48 -9.86
N GLU A 7 2.49 -21.51 -10.59
CA GLU A 7 2.70 -22.55 -11.62
C GLU A 7 2.72 -23.94 -11.00
N THR A 8 3.34 -24.11 -9.84
CA THR A 8 3.33 -25.39 -9.11
C THR A 8 1.91 -25.82 -8.72
N ILE A 9 1.06 -24.85 -8.32
CA ILE A 9 -0.35 -25.12 -7.98
C ILE A 9 -1.14 -25.55 -9.23
N LYS A 10 -0.96 -24.84 -10.34
CA LYS A 10 -1.59 -25.20 -11.63
C LYS A 10 -1.28 -26.65 -12.01
N GLU A 11 -0.01 -27.04 -11.96
CA GLU A 11 0.42 -28.39 -12.32
C GLU A 11 -0.11 -29.43 -11.34
N LYS A 12 -0.06 -29.17 -10.04
CA LYS A 12 -0.42 -30.13 -8.99
C LYS A 12 -1.92 -30.41 -8.93
N PHE A 13 -2.75 -29.38 -9.12
CA PHE A 13 -4.19 -29.48 -8.96
C PHE A 13 -4.97 -29.40 -10.27
N GLY A 14 -4.31 -29.18 -11.41
CA GLY A 14 -4.95 -29.05 -12.70
C GLY A 14 -5.88 -27.83 -12.82
N VAL A 15 -5.61 -26.76 -12.05
CA VAL A 15 -6.42 -25.55 -12.02
C VAL A 15 -5.86 -24.49 -12.95
N GLN A 16 -6.75 -23.65 -13.49
CA GLN A 16 -6.36 -22.45 -14.20
C GLN A 16 -6.26 -21.29 -13.21
N ILE A 17 -5.22 -20.47 -13.34
CA ILE A 17 -5.03 -19.27 -12.52
C ILE A 17 -4.77 -18.10 -13.46
N ASP A 18 -5.65 -17.10 -13.37
CA ASP A 18 -5.56 -15.84 -14.11
C ASP A 18 -5.18 -14.70 -13.18
N PHE A 19 -4.28 -13.85 -13.64
CA PHE A 19 -3.83 -12.67 -12.87
C PHE A 19 -4.44 -11.42 -13.48
N MET A 20 -5.34 -10.78 -12.74
CA MET A 20 -6.05 -9.60 -13.20
C MET A 20 -5.80 -8.42 -12.26
N PRO A 21 -5.29 -7.30 -12.74
CA PRO A 21 -5.19 -6.09 -11.93
C PRO A 21 -6.59 -5.46 -11.79
N PHE A 22 -7.14 -5.47 -10.57
CA PHE A 22 -8.42 -4.81 -10.29
C PHE A 22 -8.27 -3.31 -10.18
N PHE A 23 -7.09 -2.83 -9.83
CA PHE A 23 -6.75 -1.42 -9.77
C PHE A 23 -5.28 -1.19 -10.12
N LEU A 24 -4.95 0.03 -10.50
CA LEU A 24 -3.57 0.51 -10.62
C LEU A 24 -3.31 1.60 -9.58
N ILE A 25 -2.07 1.70 -9.15
CA ILE A 25 -1.62 2.82 -8.31
C ILE A 25 -1.06 3.91 -9.20
N GLU A 26 -1.66 5.09 -9.15
CA GLU A 26 -1.24 6.25 -9.93
C GLU A 26 -0.85 7.42 -9.00
N PRO A 27 0.16 8.21 -9.36
CA PRO A 27 0.47 9.44 -8.64
C PRO A 27 -0.68 10.44 -8.75
N LEU A 28 -0.90 11.23 -7.71
CA LEU A 28 -1.77 12.39 -7.82
C LEU A 28 -1.19 13.41 -8.78
N THR A 29 -2.06 14.07 -9.53
CA THR A 29 -1.68 15.26 -10.29
C THR A 29 -1.35 16.41 -9.33
N SER A 30 -0.56 17.39 -9.81
CA SER A 30 -0.25 18.59 -9.04
C SER A 30 -1.50 19.37 -8.62
N ARG A 31 -2.56 19.34 -9.43
CA ARG A 31 -3.86 19.94 -9.10
C ARG A 31 -4.55 19.25 -7.91
N GLU A 32 -4.61 17.93 -7.93
CA GLU A 32 -5.18 17.13 -6.84
C GLU A 32 -4.39 17.30 -5.54
N PHE A 33 -3.07 17.31 -5.63
CA PHE A 33 -2.23 17.54 -4.45
C PHE A 33 -2.42 18.92 -3.83
N ARG A 34 -2.50 19.99 -4.66
CA ARG A 34 -2.75 21.36 -4.18
C ARG A 34 -4.07 21.50 -3.43
N ALA A 35 -5.08 20.67 -3.74
CA ALA A 35 -6.35 20.68 -3.02
C ALA A 35 -6.19 20.31 -1.53
N GLN A 36 -5.14 19.58 -1.17
CA GLN A 36 -4.82 19.24 0.22
C GLN A 36 -4.20 20.42 1.01
N ARG A 37 -3.82 21.50 0.34
CA ARG A 37 -3.21 22.70 0.94
C ARG A 37 -1.95 22.42 1.77
N ILE A 38 -1.13 21.48 1.33
CA ILE A 38 0.11 21.07 1.98
C ILE A 38 1.29 21.71 1.24
N ASN A 39 2.17 22.36 2.01
CA ASN A 39 3.45 22.84 1.51
C ASN A 39 4.57 21.91 2.00
N ILE A 40 5.22 21.22 1.07
CA ILE A 40 6.28 20.23 1.37
C ILE A 40 7.45 20.86 2.14
N LEU A 41 7.73 22.14 1.89
CA LEU A 41 8.86 22.85 2.53
C LEU A 41 8.62 23.20 4.01
N ASP A 42 7.40 23.03 4.51
CA ASP A 42 7.09 23.24 5.92
C ASP A 42 7.53 22.07 6.82
N TYR A 43 8.00 20.98 6.22
CA TYR A 43 8.40 19.75 6.92
C TYR A 43 9.91 19.56 6.91
N THR A 44 10.42 18.88 7.95
CA THR A 44 11.84 18.57 8.12
C THR A 44 12.16 17.10 7.89
N ALA A 45 11.12 16.26 7.88
CA ALA A 45 11.23 14.82 7.67
C ALA A 45 10.06 14.27 6.84
N ILE A 46 10.35 13.35 5.94
CA ILE A 46 9.37 12.65 5.11
C ILE A 46 9.37 11.18 5.50
N VAL A 47 8.18 10.59 5.64
CA VAL A 47 8.02 9.16 5.92
C VAL A 47 7.47 8.43 4.71
N PHE A 48 8.21 7.42 4.25
CA PHE A 48 7.83 6.58 3.12
C PHE A 48 7.55 5.13 3.54
N SER A 49 6.42 4.61 3.08
CA SER A 49 6.03 3.21 3.30
C SER A 49 6.14 2.33 2.05
N ALA A 50 6.27 2.92 0.87
CA ALA A 50 6.28 2.19 -0.39
C ALA A 50 7.09 2.92 -1.48
N ARG A 51 7.57 2.18 -2.48
CA ARG A 51 8.36 2.73 -3.59
C ARG A 51 7.54 3.69 -4.47
N HIS A 52 6.30 3.36 -4.73
CA HIS A 52 5.43 4.20 -5.56
C HIS A 52 5.13 5.56 -4.90
N THR A 53 5.10 5.67 -3.58
CA THR A 53 4.97 6.97 -2.91
C THR A 53 6.25 7.81 -3.01
N ILE A 54 7.42 7.16 -3.10
CA ILE A 54 8.69 7.84 -3.37
C ILE A 54 8.67 8.44 -4.78
N ASP A 55 8.35 7.64 -5.80
CA ASP A 55 8.29 8.13 -7.18
C ASP A 55 7.28 9.28 -7.31
N ALA A 56 6.07 9.12 -6.73
CA ALA A 56 5.04 10.16 -6.74
C ALA A 56 5.48 11.45 -6.02
N PHE A 57 6.17 11.34 -4.90
CA PHE A 57 6.69 12.49 -4.17
C PHE A 57 7.68 13.30 -5.00
N PHE A 58 8.68 12.65 -5.59
CA PHE A 58 9.69 13.35 -6.38
C PHE A 58 9.15 13.88 -7.70
N GLN A 59 8.27 13.12 -8.38
CA GLN A 59 7.56 13.62 -9.56
C GLN A 59 6.76 14.88 -9.23
N LEU A 60 6.03 14.88 -8.13
CA LEU A 60 5.23 16.02 -7.69
C LEU A 60 6.11 17.23 -7.35
N CYS A 61 7.25 17.00 -6.66
CA CYS A 61 8.22 18.07 -6.40
C CYS A 61 8.72 18.71 -7.69
N GLU A 62 9.01 17.92 -8.72
CA GLU A 62 9.42 18.41 -10.04
C GLU A 62 8.31 19.24 -10.70
N GLU A 63 7.08 18.73 -10.76
CA GLU A 63 5.93 19.43 -11.35
C GLU A 63 5.62 20.76 -10.63
N LEU A 64 5.74 20.77 -9.29
CA LEU A 64 5.52 21.95 -8.48
C LEU A 64 6.75 22.89 -8.40
N ARG A 65 7.87 22.50 -9.02
CA ARG A 65 9.16 23.19 -8.93
C ARG A 65 9.64 23.38 -7.49
N VAL A 66 9.38 22.39 -6.64
CA VAL A 66 9.82 22.35 -5.24
C VAL A 66 11.19 21.71 -5.17
N LYS A 67 12.19 22.47 -4.74
CA LYS A 67 13.52 21.93 -4.46
C LYS A 67 13.58 21.45 -3.02
N VAL A 68 13.60 20.13 -2.83
CA VAL A 68 13.70 19.53 -1.50
C VAL A 68 15.04 19.92 -0.85
N PRO A 69 15.03 20.47 0.37
CA PRO A 69 16.27 20.90 1.05
C PRO A 69 17.21 19.71 1.32
N GLU A 70 18.51 19.95 1.22
CA GLU A 70 19.52 18.95 1.59
C GLU A 70 19.47 18.51 3.06
N THR A 71 18.84 19.31 3.92
CA THR A 71 18.63 19.02 5.34
C THR A 71 17.47 18.05 5.58
N MET A 72 16.61 17.82 4.57
CA MET A 72 15.47 16.90 4.67
C MET A 72 15.92 15.51 5.12
N LYS A 73 15.22 14.96 6.10
CA LYS A 73 15.40 13.59 6.60
C LYS A 73 14.34 12.67 6.01
N TYR A 74 14.67 11.40 5.88
CA TYR A 74 13.79 10.39 5.30
C TYR A 74 13.69 9.21 6.24
N PHE A 75 12.48 8.83 6.60
CA PHE A 75 12.18 7.65 7.40
C PHE A 75 11.41 6.66 6.55
N CYS A 76 11.90 5.45 6.43
CA CYS A 76 11.34 4.42 5.59
C CYS A 76 10.91 3.22 6.43
N THR A 77 9.82 2.56 6.06
CA THR A 77 9.34 1.38 6.78
C THR A 77 10.30 0.21 6.69
N SER A 78 11.07 0.11 5.60
CA SER A 78 12.02 -0.98 5.39
C SER A 78 13.28 -0.53 4.65
N GLU A 79 14.34 -1.34 4.74
CA GLU A 79 15.58 -1.15 4.00
C GLU A 79 15.34 -1.08 2.48
N ALA A 80 14.49 -1.96 1.95
CA ALA A 80 14.18 -1.98 0.51
C ALA A 80 13.54 -0.67 0.01
N VAL A 81 12.73 -0.02 0.84
CA VAL A 81 12.15 1.30 0.55
C VAL A 81 13.24 2.38 0.65
N ALA A 82 14.09 2.33 1.68
CA ALA A 82 15.19 3.28 1.87
C ALA A 82 16.21 3.23 0.72
N MET A 83 16.60 2.02 0.31
CA MET A 83 17.52 1.84 -0.82
C MET A 83 16.93 2.38 -2.14
N TYR A 84 15.63 2.32 -2.31
CA TYR A 84 14.96 2.85 -3.50
C TYR A 84 15.09 4.38 -3.64
N LEU A 85 15.29 5.11 -2.53
CA LEU A 85 15.55 6.55 -2.58
C LEU A 85 16.78 6.93 -3.42
N GLN A 86 17.74 6.01 -3.60
CA GLN A 86 18.92 6.25 -4.45
C GLN A 86 18.57 6.55 -5.91
N LYS A 87 17.39 6.19 -6.36
CA LYS A 87 16.89 6.56 -7.69
C LYS A 87 16.71 8.08 -7.84
N HIS A 88 16.45 8.78 -6.73
CA HIS A 88 16.10 10.20 -6.75
C HIS A 88 17.12 11.09 -6.03
N ILE A 89 17.82 10.57 -5.01
CA ILE A 89 18.76 11.33 -4.18
C ILE A 89 20.03 10.54 -3.89
N VAL A 90 21.08 11.27 -3.54
CA VAL A 90 22.30 10.65 -3.03
C VAL A 90 22.04 10.06 -1.64
N PHE A 91 22.26 8.76 -1.49
CA PHE A 91 22.06 8.07 -0.22
C PHE A 91 23.09 8.55 0.82
N ARG A 92 22.58 9.06 1.95
CA ARG A 92 23.40 9.52 3.07
C ARG A 92 22.86 8.93 4.38
N LYS A 93 23.61 8.02 5.01
CA LYS A 93 23.22 7.32 6.26
C LYS A 93 22.74 8.26 7.38
N ARG A 94 23.24 9.48 7.45
CA ARG A 94 22.84 10.48 8.48
C ARG A 94 21.47 11.10 8.24
N LYS A 95 20.86 10.88 7.07
CA LYS A 95 19.58 11.48 6.65
C LYS A 95 18.50 10.45 6.34
N ILE A 96 18.87 9.20 6.13
CA ILE A 96 17.97 8.13 5.71
C ILE A 96 17.97 7.06 6.81
N PHE A 97 16.81 6.84 7.38
CA PHE A 97 16.55 5.91 8.47
C PHE A 97 15.52 4.90 8.03
N TYR A 98 15.64 3.65 8.42
CA TYR A 98 14.69 2.63 8.02
C TYR A 98 14.45 1.57 9.10
N GLY A 99 13.24 1.10 9.15
CA GLY A 99 12.82 0.01 10.03
C GLY A 99 12.92 -1.36 9.36
N ASN A 100 12.30 -2.33 9.99
CA ASN A 100 12.28 -3.75 9.60
C ASN A 100 11.04 -4.17 8.79
N GLY A 101 10.23 -3.22 8.31
CA GLY A 101 8.99 -3.45 7.58
C GLY A 101 7.73 -3.27 8.43
N THR A 102 7.86 -3.12 9.74
CA THR A 102 6.72 -2.83 10.62
C THR A 102 6.55 -1.34 10.88
N PRO A 103 5.33 -0.82 11.05
CA PRO A 103 5.11 0.58 11.41
C PRO A 103 5.79 1.00 12.71
N SER A 104 5.83 0.13 13.72
CA SER A 104 6.48 0.40 15.02
C SER A 104 7.98 0.62 14.88
N SER A 105 8.64 -0.08 13.96
CA SER A 105 10.08 0.09 13.76
C SER A 105 10.46 1.46 13.21
N VAL A 106 9.54 2.17 12.54
CA VAL A 106 9.76 3.57 12.13
C VAL A 106 9.85 4.46 13.37
N ILE A 107 8.98 4.24 14.35
CA ILE A 107 8.99 4.98 15.62
C ILE A 107 10.30 4.75 16.39
N GLU A 108 10.82 3.52 16.39
CA GLU A 108 12.11 3.18 16.98
C GLU A 108 13.27 3.97 16.32
N GLN A 109 13.22 4.12 14.99
CA GLN A 109 14.22 4.92 14.25
C GLN A 109 14.12 6.42 14.55
N ILE A 110 12.92 6.92 14.78
CA ILE A 110 12.71 8.31 15.19
C ILE A 110 13.31 8.53 16.60
N GLY A 111 12.96 7.67 17.54
CA GLY A 111 13.42 7.75 18.92
C GLY A 111 13.27 9.15 19.52
N THR A 112 14.02 9.46 20.54
CA THR A 112 14.06 10.81 21.16
C THR A 112 14.82 11.82 20.32
N LYS A 113 15.82 11.36 19.56
CA LYS A 113 16.73 12.21 18.78
C LYS A 113 16.02 12.98 17.66
N HIS A 114 15.00 12.39 17.07
CA HIS A 114 14.26 12.96 15.94
C HIS A 114 12.80 13.30 16.28
N ALA A 115 12.42 13.22 17.56
CA ALA A 115 11.05 13.51 18.00
C ALA A 115 10.62 14.97 17.77
N GLY A 116 11.58 15.90 17.64
CA GLY A 116 11.31 17.31 17.33
C GLY A 116 11.20 17.64 15.85
N GLU A 117 11.29 16.66 14.96
CA GLU A 117 11.07 16.88 13.52
C GLU A 117 9.59 17.13 13.21
N LYS A 118 9.34 17.87 12.14
CA LYS A 118 8.01 18.03 11.58
C LYS A 118 7.84 17.05 10.41
N PHE A 119 7.00 16.04 10.60
CA PHE A 119 6.90 14.92 9.70
C PHE A 119 5.80 15.09 8.65
N LEU A 120 6.09 14.71 7.41
CA LEU A 120 5.11 14.49 6.36
C LEU A 120 4.98 12.99 6.10
N LEU A 121 3.84 12.38 6.43
CA LEU A 121 3.55 11.00 6.11
C LEU A 121 3.01 10.91 4.68
N THR A 122 3.71 10.18 3.81
CA THR A 122 3.23 9.92 2.45
C THR A 122 2.27 8.74 2.45
N THR A 123 1.05 8.95 1.98
CA THR A 123 -0.01 7.94 2.01
C THR A 123 -0.65 7.72 0.65
N SER A 124 -1.48 6.68 0.56
CA SER A 124 -2.42 6.46 -0.54
C SER A 124 -3.84 6.87 -0.13
N ASP A 125 -4.74 6.95 -1.10
CA ASP A 125 -6.17 7.15 -0.87
C ASP A 125 -6.85 5.99 -0.11
N THR A 126 -6.31 4.77 -0.23
CA THR A 126 -6.71 3.58 0.53
C THR A 126 -5.87 3.43 1.79
N ASN A 127 -6.02 4.34 2.70
CA ASN A 127 -5.08 4.58 3.79
C ASN A 127 -5.04 3.47 4.85
N ASN A 128 -3.81 3.19 5.31
CA ASN A 128 -3.54 2.42 6.52
C ASN A 128 -3.22 3.38 7.67
N ASP A 129 -4.10 3.49 8.65
CA ASP A 129 -3.93 4.39 9.81
C ASP A 129 -2.92 3.91 10.86
N ALA A 130 -2.25 2.77 10.64
CA ALA A 130 -1.34 2.19 11.63
C ALA A 130 -0.19 3.14 12.01
N LEU A 131 0.43 3.79 11.03
CA LEU A 131 1.48 4.79 11.30
C LEU A 131 0.90 6.02 12.03
N LYS A 132 -0.24 6.54 11.60
CA LYS A 132 -0.88 7.69 12.24
C LYS A 132 -1.15 7.42 13.71
N LYS A 133 -1.75 6.28 14.04
CA LYS A 133 -2.01 5.87 15.43
C LYS A 133 -0.74 5.84 16.28
N LEU A 134 0.36 5.38 15.71
CA LEU A 134 1.65 5.35 16.41
C LEU A 134 2.24 6.75 16.60
N PHE A 135 2.13 7.63 15.59
CA PHE A 135 2.57 9.02 15.68
C PHE A 135 1.76 9.79 16.73
N ASP A 136 0.43 9.58 16.76
CA ASP A 136 -0.45 10.15 17.79
C ASP A 136 -0.08 9.68 19.19
N ALA A 137 0.16 8.38 19.36
CA ALA A 137 0.55 7.79 20.66
C ALA A 137 1.88 8.36 21.19
N GLN A 138 2.81 8.70 20.29
CA GLN A 138 4.09 9.32 20.62
C GLN A 138 4.03 10.84 20.64
N LYS A 139 2.89 11.44 20.35
CA LYS A 139 2.70 12.91 20.28
C LYS A 139 3.68 13.61 19.35
N LEU A 140 3.99 12.97 18.22
CA LEU A 140 4.88 13.52 17.19
C LEU A 140 4.11 14.55 16.34
N ASP A 141 4.81 15.62 15.92
CA ASP A 141 4.25 16.61 15.02
C ASP A 141 4.25 16.08 13.58
N TYR A 142 3.07 15.77 13.01
CA TYR A 142 2.96 15.24 11.67
C TYR A 142 1.74 15.72 10.91
N THR A 143 1.85 15.67 9.60
CA THR A 143 0.71 15.78 8.67
C THR A 143 0.74 14.57 7.74
N SER A 144 -0.43 14.03 7.44
CA SER A 144 -0.59 12.97 6.45
C SER A 144 -1.05 13.55 5.12
N ALA A 145 -0.38 13.19 4.04
CA ALA A 145 -0.70 13.63 2.70
C ALA A 145 -0.85 12.46 1.74
N VAL A 146 -1.87 12.50 0.90
CA VAL A 146 -2.05 11.53 -0.18
C VAL A 146 -1.16 11.92 -1.35
N PHE A 147 -0.36 10.99 -1.82
CA PHE A 147 0.53 11.14 -2.98
C PHE A 147 0.15 10.24 -4.15
N VAL A 148 -0.53 9.14 -3.86
CA VAL A 148 -0.98 8.16 -4.86
C VAL A 148 -2.43 7.79 -4.61
N LYS A 149 -3.12 7.40 -5.69
CA LYS A 149 -4.49 6.93 -5.67
C LYS A 149 -4.63 5.57 -6.34
N SER A 150 -5.60 4.80 -5.90
CA SER A 150 -6.00 3.56 -6.52
C SER A 150 -7.02 3.85 -7.61
N VAL A 151 -6.66 3.53 -8.85
CA VAL A 151 -7.54 3.73 -10.01
C VAL A 151 -8.12 2.38 -10.41
N PRO A 152 -9.45 2.16 -10.25
CA PRO A 152 -10.10 0.94 -10.67
C PRO A 152 -9.87 0.68 -12.15
N GLN A 153 -9.66 -0.59 -12.51
CA GLN A 153 -9.57 -1.02 -13.89
C GLN A 153 -10.94 -1.43 -14.42
N ASP A 154 -11.12 -1.42 -15.73
CA ASP A 154 -12.35 -1.90 -16.37
C ASP A 154 -12.39 -3.42 -16.31
N LEU A 155 -13.31 -3.97 -15.52
CA LEU A 155 -13.54 -5.40 -15.35
C LEU A 155 -14.81 -5.89 -16.06
N LYS A 156 -15.54 -5.02 -16.75
CA LYS A 156 -16.86 -5.34 -17.33
C LYS A 156 -16.82 -6.45 -18.38
N GLY A 157 -15.65 -6.68 -18.99
CA GLY A 157 -15.44 -7.77 -19.95
C GLY A 157 -15.15 -9.14 -19.30
N ILE A 158 -15.09 -9.20 -17.97
CA ILE A 158 -14.71 -10.38 -17.21
C ILE A 158 -15.96 -10.99 -16.58
N ASP A 159 -16.22 -12.25 -16.87
CA ASP A 159 -17.24 -13.01 -16.17
C ASP A 159 -16.67 -13.59 -14.87
N LEU A 160 -16.84 -12.85 -13.76
CA LEU A 160 -16.35 -13.27 -12.46
C LEU A 160 -17.03 -14.55 -11.94
N GLN A 161 -18.25 -14.84 -12.37
CA GLN A 161 -18.97 -16.05 -11.96
C GLN A 161 -18.45 -17.31 -12.65
N SER A 162 -17.61 -17.17 -13.68
CA SER A 162 -16.92 -18.31 -14.31
C SER A 162 -15.77 -18.85 -13.48
N TYR A 163 -15.36 -18.13 -12.42
CA TYR A 163 -14.30 -18.55 -11.51
C TYR A 163 -14.87 -19.20 -10.25
N ASP A 164 -14.20 -20.24 -9.78
CA ASP A 164 -14.55 -20.90 -8.50
C ASP A 164 -14.05 -20.09 -7.32
N MET A 165 -12.93 -19.40 -7.50
CA MET A 165 -12.23 -18.70 -6.40
C MET A 165 -11.56 -17.42 -6.87
N ALA A 166 -11.64 -16.37 -6.03
CA ALA A 166 -10.93 -15.10 -6.22
C ALA A 166 -10.03 -14.80 -5.03
N VAL A 167 -8.78 -14.43 -5.31
CA VAL A 167 -7.82 -14.01 -4.27
C VAL A 167 -7.72 -12.49 -4.29
N VAL A 168 -7.99 -11.87 -3.14
CA VAL A 168 -7.94 -10.41 -2.97
C VAL A 168 -6.96 -10.02 -1.86
N TYR A 169 -6.23 -8.92 -2.07
CA TYR A 169 -5.12 -8.51 -1.22
C TYR A 169 -5.32 -7.14 -0.58
N ASN A 170 -6.13 -6.29 -1.20
CA ASN A 170 -6.20 -4.88 -0.84
C ASN A 170 -7.66 -4.40 -0.82
N PRO A 171 -8.05 -3.53 0.12
CA PRO A 171 -9.35 -2.87 0.08
C PRO A 171 -9.71 -2.22 -1.26
N ALA A 172 -8.71 -1.76 -2.03
CA ALA A 172 -8.92 -1.24 -3.38
C ALA A 172 -9.43 -2.30 -4.38
N ASP A 173 -9.18 -3.60 -4.15
CA ASP A 173 -9.77 -4.67 -4.97
C ASP A 173 -11.30 -4.68 -4.80
N ILE A 174 -11.78 -4.52 -3.56
CA ILE A 174 -13.22 -4.50 -3.24
C ILE A 174 -13.87 -3.24 -3.78
N LYS A 175 -13.20 -2.08 -3.65
CA LYS A 175 -13.67 -0.83 -4.24
C LYS A 175 -13.85 -0.97 -5.75
N SER A 176 -12.83 -1.50 -6.45
CA SER A 176 -12.89 -1.73 -7.90
C SER A 176 -13.97 -2.73 -8.29
N LEU A 177 -14.15 -3.80 -7.50
CA LEU A 177 -15.20 -4.79 -7.72
C LEU A 177 -16.59 -4.13 -7.77
N PHE A 178 -16.94 -3.32 -6.75
CA PHE A 178 -18.24 -2.67 -6.68
C PHE A 178 -18.39 -1.48 -7.63
N GLU A 179 -17.32 -0.82 -8.04
CA GLU A 179 -17.39 0.19 -9.10
C GLU A 179 -17.70 -0.41 -10.47
N ASN A 180 -17.20 -1.62 -10.75
CA ASN A 180 -17.48 -2.33 -11.99
C ASN A 180 -18.82 -3.10 -11.95
N PHE A 181 -19.15 -3.64 -10.79
CA PHE A 181 -20.32 -4.49 -10.56
C PHE A 181 -21.07 -4.03 -9.30
N PRO A 182 -21.85 -2.94 -9.37
CA PRO A 182 -22.53 -2.37 -8.21
C PRO A 182 -23.45 -3.33 -7.45
N ASP A 183 -24.09 -4.24 -8.17
CA ASP A 183 -25.02 -5.25 -7.63
C ASP A 183 -24.35 -6.63 -7.44
N PHE A 184 -23.02 -6.67 -7.37
CA PHE A 184 -22.27 -7.90 -7.26
C PHE A 184 -22.72 -8.75 -6.07
N LYS A 185 -22.97 -10.02 -6.35
CA LYS A 185 -23.22 -11.07 -5.35
C LYS A 185 -22.27 -12.23 -5.64
N PRO A 186 -21.60 -12.77 -4.63
CA PRO A 186 -20.58 -13.80 -4.85
C PRO A 186 -21.13 -15.11 -5.42
N GLU A 187 -22.44 -15.42 -5.20
CA GLU A 187 -23.06 -16.68 -5.59
C GLU A 187 -22.19 -17.90 -5.22
N ASN A 188 -21.53 -18.52 -6.21
CA ASN A 188 -20.61 -19.64 -5.99
C ASN A 188 -19.13 -19.23 -5.90
N LEU A 189 -18.81 -17.96 -6.19
CA LEU A 189 -17.42 -17.46 -6.15
C LEU A 189 -16.95 -17.36 -4.71
N LYS A 190 -15.90 -18.09 -4.36
CA LYS A 190 -15.27 -18.09 -3.04
C LYS A 190 -14.13 -17.08 -2.97
N PHE A 191 -14.00 -16.39 -1.85
CA PHE A 191 -12.93 -15.42 -1.66
C PHE A 191 -11.83 -15.93 -0.72
N VAL A 192 -10.59 -15.76 -1.14
CA VAL A 192 -9.38 -15.93 -0.32
C VAL A 192 -8.77 -14.55 -0.09
N THR A 193 -8.49 -14.22 1.16
CA THR A 193 -7.89 -12.93 1.54
C THR A 193 -6.48 -13.11 2.07
N PHE A 194 -5.63 -12.07 1.88
CA PHE A 194 -4.30 -12.04 2.46
C PHE A 194 -4.02 -10.72 3.16
N GLY A 195 -4.12 -10.73 4.50
CA GLY A 195 -3.88 -9.58 5.38
C GLY A 195 -5.13 -9.07 6.09
N LYS A 196 -4.93 -8.42 7.23
CA LYS A 196 -6.04 -7.96 8.09
C LYS A 196 -6.89 -6.86 7.45
N LEU A 197 -6.28 -5.96 6.67
CA LEU A 197 -6.99 -4.82 6.09
C LEU A 197 -8.05 -5.27 5.08
N ILE A 198 -7.72 -6.25 4.24
CA ILE A 198 -8.67 -6.78 3.27
C ILE A 198 -9.80 -7.57 3.95
N VAL A 199 -9.49 -8.28 5.03
CA VAL A 199 -10.52 -8.97 5.83
C VAL A 199 -11.57 -8.00 6.33
N ASN A 200 -11.15 -6.88 6.93
CA ASN A 200 -12.07 -5.84 7.41
C ASN A 200 -12.91 -5.25 6.26
N ALA A 201 -12.30 -4.95 5.12
CA ALA A 201 -13.01 -4.41 3.96
C ALA A 201 -14.04 -5.39 3.39
N MET A 202 -13.75 -6.69 3.39
CA MET A 202 -14.67 -7.74 2.97
C MET A 202 -15.86 -7.86 3.93
N GLU A 203 -15.60 -7.83 5.24
CA GLU A 203 -16.63 -7.88 6.28
C GLU A 203 -17.55 -6.65 6.22
N GLU A 204 -16.98 -5.45 6.04
CA GLU A 204 -17.74 -4.21 5.84
C GLU A 204 -18.61 -4.25 4.56
N ALA A 205 -18.13 -4.89 3.51
CA ALA A 205 -18.84 -5.08 2.25
C ALA A 205 -19.86 -6.23 2.29
N GLY A 206 -19.93 -6.99 3.38
CA GLY A 206 -20.82 -8.16 3.52
C GLY A 206 -20.44 -9.33 2.62
N LEU A 207 -19.18 -9.42 2.19
CA LEU A 207 -18.68 -10.49 1.35
C LEU A 207 -18.15 -11.66 2.20
N PRO A 208 -18.53 -12.91 1.91
CA PRO A 208 -18.04 -14.08 2.64
C PRO A 208 -16.57 -14.34 2.32
N ILE A 209 -15.81 -14.79 3.30
CA ILE A 209 -14.40 -15.16 3.14
C ILE A 209 -14.26 -16.65 3.41
N GLU A 210 -13.81 -17.42 2.43
CA GLU A 210 -13.56 -18.85 2.56
C GLU A 210 -12.25 -19.11 3.33
N ILE A 211 -11.17 -18.44 2.93
CA ILE A 211 -9.86 -18.60 3.56
C ILE A 211 -9.29 -17.24 3.93
N LYS A 212 -8.94 -17.07 5.21
CA LYS A 212 -8.23 -15.90 5.73
C LYS A 212 -6.75 -16.25 5.90
N ALA A 213 -5.86 -15.62 5.12
CA ALA A 213 -4.41 -15.75 5.25
C ALA A 213 -3.80 -14.37 5.62
N PRO A 214 -2.59 -14.30 6.23
CA PRO A 214 -1.77 -15.45 6.66
C PRO A 214 -2.27 -16.08 7.98
N THR A 215 -2.17 -17.39 8.05
CA THR A 215 -2.33 -18.18 9.29
C THR A 215 -1.11 -19.10 9.46
N PRO A 216 -0.92 -19.76 10.61
CA PRO A 216 0.16 -20.75 10.77
C PRO A 216 0.12 -21.86 9.71
N GLU A 217 -1.08 -22.29 9.31
CA GLU A 217 -1.31 -23.35 8.31
C GLU A 217 -1.17 -22.80 6.88
N ALA A 218 -1.52 -21.52 6.68
CA ALA A 218 -1.48 -20.83 5.38
C ALA A 218 -0.64 -19.53 5.45
N PRO A 219 0.68 -19.60 5.60
CA PRO A 219 1.56 -18.42 5.72
C PRO A 219 1.71 -17.64 4.41
N SER A 220 1.23 -18.17 3.30
CA SER A 220 1.20 -17.53 1.99
C SER A 220 -0.10 -17.84 1.26
N VAL A 221 -0.42 -17.05 0.22
CA VAL A 221 -1.59 -17.31 -0.64
C VAL A 221 -1.44 -18.66 -1.34
N ALA A 222 -0.27 -18.96 -1.87
CA ALA A 222 -0.02 -20.25 -2.51
C ALA A 222 -0.37 -21.40 -1.57
N ARG A 223 0.05 -21.33 -0.29
CA ARG A 223 -0.28 -22.35 0.70
C ARG A 223 -1.78 -22.35 1.07
N ALA A 224 -2.42 -21.18 1.10
CA ALA A 224 -3.86 -21.08 1.32
C ALA A 224 -4.68 -21.77 0.23
N LEU A 225 -4.22 -21.70 -1.03
CA LEU A 225 -4.85 -22.37 -2.16
C LEU A 225 -4.62 -23.89 -2.21
N GLU A 226 -3.71 -24.42 -1.39
CA GLU A 226 -3.45 -25.86 -1.26
C GLU A 226 -4.31 -26.54 -0.18
N LEU A 227 -5.01 -25.74 0.66
CA LEU A 227 -5.90 -26.21 1.71
C LEU A 227 -7.31 -26.48 1.19
#